data_183637c92db89ce79d252108b9626e09
#
_entry.id   183637c92db89ce79d252108b9626e09
#
_cell.length_a   1.000
_cell.length_b   1.000
_cell.length_c   1.000
_cell.angle_alpha   90.00
_cell.angle_beta   90.00
_cell.angle_gamma   90.00
#
_symmetry.space_group_name_H-M   'P 1'
#
loop_
_entity.id
_entity.type
_entity.pdbx_description
1 polymer ?
#
loop_
_entity_poly.entity_id
_entity_poly.type
_entity_poly.pdbx_seq_one_letter_code
_entity_poly.pdbx_strand_id
1 'polypeptide(L)'
;MRDHLLDEVKGNSIFIHLLAINALEVAPPLGRLSRFATVNGKIDVKTQGTRLFVDIARIYALHCGVKAVNTEQRLALVGQRIKRSVSAIQGDIAAFHHVQTLRLQRQLASLSDGESANSLDPYALDELQQRILRESFRQADSLQERLKLDYKR
;
A
#
# COMPACT_ATOMS: atom_id res chain seq x y z
N MET A 1 27.46 -2.32 1.05
CA MET A 1 26.65 -1.85 -0.08
C MET A 1 25.30 -1.28 0.35
N ARG A 2 24.52 -1.98 1.17
CA ARG A 2 23.20 -1.52 1.62
C ARG A 2 23.26 -0.31 2.56
N ASP A 3 24.25 -0.28 3.47
CA ASP A 3 24.43 0.84 4.41
C ASP A 3 24.89 2.10 3.68
N HIS A 4 25.75 1.98 2.68
CA HIS A 4 26.20 3.09 1.83
C HIS A 4 25.05 3.71 1.03
N LEU A 5 24.17 2.87 0.46
CA LEU A 5 22.94 3.31 -0.24
C LEU A 5 22.00 4.07 0.69
N LEU A 6 21.81 3.59 1.93
CA LEU A 6 20.97 4.26 2.92
C LEU A 6 21.53 5.63 3.34
N ASP A 7 22.84 5.76 3.45
CA ASP A 7 23.47 7.03 3.81
C ASP A 7 23.43 8.03 2.65
N GLU A 8 23.62 7.59 1.41
CA GLU A 8 23.47 8.44 0.22
C GLU A 8 22.01 8.90 0.02
N VAL A 9 21.04 8.03 0.24
CA VAL A 9 19.61 8.35 0.08
C VAL A 9 19.12 9.29 1.19
N LYS A 10 19.60 9.15 2.42
CA LYS A 10 19.27 10.08 3.52
C LYS A 10 19.66 11.52 3.20
N GLY A 11 20.74 11.72 2.46
CA GLY A 11 21.19 13.04 2.04
C GLY A 11 20.46 13.61 0.80
N ASN A 12 19.64 12.79 0.12
CA ASN A 12 19.03 13.19 -1.15
C ASN A 12 17.52 13.38 -1.01
N SER A 13 17.11 14.55 -0.48
CA SER A 13 15.71 14.93 -0.32
C SER A 13 14.95 14.99 -1.66
N ILE A 14 15.63 15.32 -2.75
CA ILE A 14 15.03 15.38 -4.11
C ILE A 14 14.64 13.97 -4.56
N PHE A 15 15.49 12.99 -4.34
CA PHE A 15 15.22 11.60 -4.70
C PHE A 15 14.00 11.05 -3.95
N ILE A 16 13.93 11.28 -2.63
CA ILE A 16 12.78 10.86 -1.81
C ILE A 16 11.51 11.57 -2.28
N HIS A 17 11.57 12.86 -2.58
CA HIS A 17 10.44 13.63 -3.09
C HIS A 17 9.92 13.06 -4.43
N LEU A 18 10.79 12.72 -5.36
CA LEU A 18 10.42 12.11 -6.64
C LEU A 18 9.78 10.73 -6.46
N LEU A 19 10.31 9.91 -5.55
CA LEU A 19 9.71 8.62 -5.21
C LEU A 19 8.30 8.79 -4.63
N ALA A 20 8.12 9.79 -3.76
CA ALA A 20 6.81 10.09 -3.16
C ALA A 20 5.80 10.55 -4.22
N ILE A 21 6.18 11.44 -5.14
CA ILE A 21 5.33 11.86 -6.25
C ILE A 21 4.90 10.66 -7.07
N ASN A 22 5.83 9.79 -7.47
CA ASN A 22 5.53 8.60 -8.25
C ASN A 22 4.59 7.63 -7.52
N ALA A 23 4.81 7.42 -6.22
CA ALA A 23 3.95 6.56 -5.40
C ALA A 23 2.52 7.10 -5.24
N LEU A 24 2.33 8.42 -5.36
CA LEU A 24 1.03 9.09 -5.25
C LEU A 24 0.26 9.16 -6.58
N GLU A 25 0.83 8.71 -7.70
CA GLU A 25 0.13 8.68 -8.98
C GLU A 25 -1.02 7.69 -9.00
N VAL A 26 -0.94 6.63 -8.22
CA VAL A 26 -1.99 5.61 -8.10
C VAL A 26 -2.69 5.76 -6.75
N ALA A 27 -4.00 5.93 -6.77
CA ALA A 27 -4.82 5.99 -5.58
C ALA A 27 -5.49 4.63 -5.28
N PRO A 28 -5.87 4.37 -4.02
CA PRO A 28 -6.73 3.23 -3.71
C PRO A 28 -8.03 3.32 -4.51
N PRO A 29 -8.63 2.19 -4.93
CA PRO A 29 -9.80 2.20 -5.81
C PRO A 29 -11.10 2.42 -5.02
N LEU A 30 -11.19 3.54 -4.31
CA LEU A 30 -12.37 4.00 -3.60
C LEU A 30 -12.87 5.31 -4.22
N GLY A 31 -14.13 5.30 -4.63
CA GLY A 31 -14.84 6.48 -5.09
C GLY A 31 -15.69 7.13 -3.99
N ARG A 32 -16.61 7.99 -4.41
CA ARG A 32 -17.56 8.64 -3.50
C ARG A 32 -18.43 7.61 -2.76
N LEU A 33 -18.82 7.93 -1.53
CA LEU A 33 -19.62 7.09 -0.65
C LEU A 33 -18.99 5.71 -0.39
N SER A 34 -17.69 5.62 -0.41
CA SER A 34 -16.94 4.37 -0.20
C SER A 34 -17.29 3.25 -1.17
N ARG A 35 -17.75 3.58 -2.38
CA ARG A 35 -17.92 2.61 -3.46
C ARG A 35 -16.57 2.29 -4.08
N PHE A 36 -16.41 1.06 -4.54
CA PHE A 36 -15.21 0.69 -5.29
C PHE A 36 -15.18 1.40 -6.64
N ALA A 37 -14.06 2.05 -6.94
CA ALA A 37 -13.81 2.65 -8.24
C ALA A 37 -13.27 1.59 -9.19
N THR A 38 -14.13 1.01 -10.00
CA THR A 38 -13.79 -0.08 -10.91
C THR A 38 -13.58 0.41 -12.34
N VAL A 39 -12.78 -0.33 -13.10
CA VAL A 39 -12.66 -0.21 -14.55
C VAL A 39 -13.16 -1.53 -15.16
N ASN A 40 -14.22 -1.48 -15.98
CA ASN A 40 -14.90 -2.67 -16.49
C ASN A 40 -15.34 -3.64 -15.37
N GLY A 41 -15.81 -3.10 -14.25
CA GLY A 41 -16.24 -3.86 -13.09
C GLY A 41 -15.15 -4.48 -12.24
N LYS A 42 -13.88 -4.16 -12.49
CA LYS A 42 -12.73 -4.78 -11.82
C LYS A 42 -11.74 -3.75 -11.28
N ILE A 43 -10.98 -4.18 -10.29
CA ILE A 43 -9.83 -3.45 -9.72
C ILE A 43 -8.55 -4.26 -9.91
N ASP A 44 -7.40 -3.59 -9.90
CA ASP A 44 -6.09 -4.23 -9.92
C ASP A 44 -5.54 -4.32 -8.49
N VAL A 45 -5.62 -5.52 -7.89
CA VAL A 45 -5.19 -5.74 -6.49
C VAL A 45 -3.68 -5.66 -6.30
N LYS A 46 -2.90 -5.68 -7.36
CA LYS A 46 -1.45 -5.45 -7.31
C LYS A 46 -1.13 -3.96 -7.29
N THR A 47 -1.49 -3.24 -8.36
CA THR A 47 -1.11 -1.83 -8.55
C THR A 47 -1.90 -0.87 -7.66
N GLN A 48 -3.19 -1.14 -7.45
CA GLN A 48 -4.08 -0.33 -6.62
C GLN A 48 -4.23 -0.87 -5.19
N GLY A 49 -3.57 -1.96 -4.86
CA GLY A 49 -3.65 -2.62 -3.56
C GLY A 49 -2.28 -2.79 -2.90
N THR A 50 -1.66 -3.96 -3.03
CA THR A 50 -0.41 -4.29 -2.33
C THR A 50 0.72 -3.31 -2.60
N ARG A 51 0.86 -2.82 -3.83
CA ARG A 51 1.92 -1.90 -4.23
C ARG A 51 1.88 -0.58 -3.46
N LEU A 52 0.69 -0.08 -3.13
CA LEU A 52 0.56 1.16 -2.36
C LEU A 52 1.27 1.06 -1.01
N PHE A 53 1.04 -0.02 -0.27
CA PHE A 53 1.70 -0.27 1.02
C PHE A 53 3.21 -0.49 0.86
N VAL A 54 3.61 -1.27 -0.14
CA VAL A 54 5.02 -1.58 -0.40
C VAL A 54 5.82 -0.32 -0.71
N ASP A 55 5.32 0.53 -1.60
CA ASP A 55 6.02 1.73 -2.04
C ASP A 55 6.11 2.76 -0.90
N ILE A 56 5.04 3.00 -0.16
CA ILE A 56 5.05 3.93 0.97
C ILE A 56 5.99 3.44 2.06
N ALA A 57 5.90 2.16 2.44
CA ALA A 57 6.78 1.58 3.44
C ALA A 57 8.26 1.67 3.04
N ARG A 58 8.56 1.47 1.76
CA ARG A 58 9.92 1.60 1.20
C ARG A 58 10.43 3.04 1.27
N ILE A 59 9.62 4.01 0.84
CA ILE A 59 10.00 5.43 0.84
C ILE A 59 10.34 5.90 2.25
N TYR A 60 9.47 5.63 3.22
CA TYR A 60 9.72 5.98 4.61
C TYR A 60 10.91 5.22 5.20
N ALA A 61 11.07 3.93 4.87
CA ALA A 61 12.22 3.16 5.32
C ALA A 61 13.55 3.75 4.84
N LEU A 62 13.61 4.19 3.60
CA LEU A 62 14.76 4.88 3.03
C LEU A 62 15.02 6.21 3.75
N HIS A 63 13.97 7.02 3.93
CA HIS A 63 14.10 8.32 4.61
C HIS A 63 14.50 8.17 6.07
N CYS A 64 13.91 7.26 6.80
CA CYS A 64 14.19 7.04 8.22
C CYS A 64 15.41 6.17 8.49
N GLY A 65 16.04 5.61 7.46
CA GLY A 65 17.18 4.70 7.60
C GLY A 65 16.82 3.35 8.23
N VAL A 66 15.60 2.87 8.00
CA VAL A 66 15.15 1.57 8.48
C VAL A 66 15.68 0.47 7.57
N LYS A 67 16.37 -0.51 8.16
CA LYS A 67 17.03 -1.60 7.44
C LYS A 67 16.18 -2.84 7.22
N ALA A 68 14.90 -2.82 7.59
CA ALA A 68 13.99 -3.95 7.41
C ALA A 68 13.85 -4.34 5.92
N VAL A 69 13.65 -5.62 5.66
CA VAL A 69 13.59 -6.19 4.32
C VAL A 69 12.16 -6.34 3.81
N ASN A 70 11.24 -6.76 4.68
CA ASN A 70 9.85 -7.00 4.30
C ASN A 70 8.95 -5.82 4.67
N THR A 71 7.80 -5.75 4.00
CA THR A 71 6.86 -4.63 4.13
C THR A 71 6.25 -4.53 5.52
N GLU A 72 5.89 -5.65 6.15
CA GLU A 72 5.33 -5.66 7.51
C GLU A 72 6.30 -5.04 8.52
N GLN A 73 7.56 -5.48 8.53
CA GLN A 73 8.58 -4.92 9.41
C GLN A 73 8.83 -3.44 9.12
N ARG A 74 8.84 -3.05 7.84
CA ARG A 74 8.97 -1.63 7.47
C ARG A 74 7.81 -0.81 8.02
N LEU A 75 6.57 -1.25 7.84
CA LEU A 75 5.38 -0.57 8.36
C LEU A 75 5.43 -0.42 9.89
N ALA A 76 5.84 -1.46 10.60
CA ALA A 76 5.97 -1.42 12.05
C ALA A 76 7.03 -0.41 12.51
N LEU A 77 8.24 -0.50 12.00
CA LEU A 77 9.38 0.34 12.39
C LEU A 77 9.23 1.79 11.91
N VAL A 78 8.80 1.99 10.68
CA VAL A 78 8.51 3.31 10.12
C VAL A 78 7.38 3.98 10.89
N GLY A 79 6.29 3.26 11.16
CA GLY A 79 5.15 3.79 11.90
C GLY A 79 5.57 4.39 13.24
N GLN A 80 6.47 3.73 13.97
CA GLN A 80 7.04 4.25 15.20
C GLN A 80 7.86 5.53 14.97
N ARG A 81 8.68 5.55 13.92
CA ARG A 81 9.55 6.70 13.58
C ARG A 81 8.76 7.94 13.21
N ILE A 82 7.67 7.81 12.47
CA ILE A 82 6.78 8.91 12.07
C ILE A 82 5.66 9.17 13.08
N LYS A 83 5.72 8.55 14.25
CA LYS A 83 4.81 8.75 15.37
C LYS A 83 3.33 8.45 15.04
N ARG A 84 3.10 7.40 14.27
CA ARG A 84 1.75 6.84 14.12
C ARG A 84 1.33 6.14 15.42
N SER A 85 0.05 6.17 15.74
CA SER A 85 -0.47 5.42 16.89
C SER A 85 -0.28 3.91 16.69
N VAL A 86 -0.18 3.17 17.79
CA VAL A 86 -0.08 1.70 17.75
C VAL A 86 -1.26 1.10 16.97
N SER A 87 -2.47 1.61 17.20
CA SER A 87 -3.67 1.18 16.48
C SER A 87 -3.57 1.42 14.96
N ALA A 88 -3.05 2.59 14.54
CA ALA A 88 -2.86 2.90 13.12
C ALA A 88 -1.83 1.97 12.47
N ILE A 89 -0.71 1.70 13.14
CA ILE A 89 0.32 0.75 12.66
C ILE A 89 -0.26 -0.65 12.48
N GLN A 90 -1.01 -1.14 13.47
CA GLN A 90 -1.67 -2.44 13.39
C GLN A 90 -2.69 -2.48 12.25
N GLY A 91 -3.44 -1.41 12.05
CA GLY A 91 -4.37 -1.27 10.93
C GLY A 91 -3.67 -1.30 9.57
N ASP A 92 -2.56 -0.61 9.42
CA ASP A 92 -1.76 -0.61 8.19
C ASP A 92 -1.24 -2.01 7.85
N ILE A 93 -0.72 -2.74 8.83
CA ILE A 93 -0.22 -4.10 8.66
C ILE A 93 -1.36 -5.07 8.33
N ALA A 94 -2.46 -5.01 9.06
CA ALA A 94 -3.63 -5.87 8.82
C ALA A 94 -4.22 -5.62 7.42
N ALA A 95 -4.33 -4.36 7.00
CA ALA A 95 -4.79 -3.99 5.67
C ALA A 95 -3.89 -4.54 4.56
N PHE A 96 -2.58 -4.38 4.72
CA PHE A 96 -1.60 -4.94 3.78
C PHE A 96 -1.75 -6.46 3.65
N HIS A 97 -1.81 -7.17 4.77
CA HIS A 97 -1.99 -8.64 4.76
C HIS A 97 -3.30 -9.06 4.10
N HIS A 98 -4.40 -8.34 4.35
CA HIS A 98 -5.68 -8.65 3.76
C HIS A 98 -5.65 -8.52 2.23
N VAL A 99 -5.13 -7.41 1.72
CA VAL A 99 -5.03 -7.18 0.27
C VAL A 99 -4.07 -8.17 -0.37
N GLN A 100 -2.97 -8.50 0.30
CA GLN A 100 -2.02 -9.52 -0.18
C GLN A 100 -2.67 -10.92 -0.25
N THR A 101 -3.49 -11.28 0.72
CA THR A 101 -4.24 -12.54 0.72
C THR A 101 -5.22 -12.60 -0.45
N LEU A 102 -5.98 -11.54 -0.70
CA LEU A 102 -6.89 -11.46 -1.84
C LEU A 102 -6.13 -11.59 -3.18
N ARG A 103 -4.98 -10.95 -3.28
CA ARG A 103 -4.12 -11.07 -4.46
C ARG A 103 -3.66 -12.51 -4.70
N LEU A 104 -3.20 -13.20 -3.66
CA LEU A 104 -2.79 -14.60 -3.75
C LEU A 104 -3.95 -15.52 -4.13
N GLN A 105 -5.14 -15.31 -3.54
CA GLN A 105 -6.35 -16.05 -3.90
C GLN A 105 -6.73 -15.83 -5.37
N ARG A 106 -6.63 -14.59 -5.85
CA ARG A 106 -6.89 -14.27 -7.26
C ARG A 106 -5.87 -14.94 -8.20
N GLN A 107 -4.59 -14.94 -7.82
CA GLN A 107 -3.55 -15.61 -8.59
C GLN A 107 -3.81 -17.13 -8.71
N LEU A 108 -4.20 -17.76 -7.60
CA LEU A 108 -4.57 -19.18 -7.62
C LEU A 108 -5.79 -19.47 -8.50
N ALA A 109 -6.84 -18.64 -8.40
CA ALA A 109 -8.04 -18.77 -9.22
C ALA A 109 -7.74 -18.56 -10.72
N SER A 110 -6.79 -17.68 -11.05
CA SER A 110 -6.42 -17.40 -12.45
C SER A 110 -5.81 -18.62 -13.17
N LEU A 111 -5.26 -19.56 -12.43
CA LEU A 111 -4.76 -20.81 -12.99
C LEU A 111 -5.88 -21.69 -13.59
N SER A 112 -7.12 -21.54 -13.07
CA SER A 112 -8.28 -22.32 -13.50
C SER A 112 -9.19 -21.56 -14.46
N ASP A 113 -9.40 -20.23 -14.23
CA ASP A 113 -10.36 -19.43 -15.00
C ASP A 113 -9.74 -18.70 -16.21
N GLY A 114 -8.42 -18.64 -16.31
CA GLY A 114 -7.70 -17.99 -17.41
C GLY A 114 -7.79 -16.46 -17.41
N GLU A 115 -8.38 -15.85 -16.38
CA GLU A 115 -8.44 -14.39 -16.22
C GLU A 115 -7.12 -13.84 -15.67
N SER A 116 -6.95 -12.51 -15.72
CA SER A 116 -5.77 -11.85 -15.16
C SER A 116 -5.60 -12.15 -13.67
N ALA A 117 -4.39 -12.51 -13.29
CA ALA A 117 -4.03 -12.86 -11.91
C ALA A 117 -4.20 -11.72 -10.90
N ASN A 118 -4.26 -10.46 -11.35
CA ASN A 118 -4.38 -9.30 -10.48
C ASN A 118 -5.74 -8.60 -10.60
N SER A 119 -6.60 -9.04 -11.51
CA SER A 119 -7.91 -8.45 -11.77
C SER A 119 -8.98 -9.09 -10.87
N LEU A 120 -9.61 -8.29 -10.04
CA LEU A 120 -10.63 -8.70 -9.07
C LEU A 120 -11.91 -7.91 -9.27
N ASP A 121 -13.06 -8.60 -9.31
CA ASP A 121 -14.36 -7.97 -9.14
C ASP A 121 -14.65 -7.83 -7.64
N PRO A 122 -14.58 -6.62 -7.07
CA PRO A 122 -14.77 -6.44 -5.64
C PRO A 122 -16.20 -6.70 -5.19
N TYR A 123 -17.19 -6.56 -6.09
CA TYR A 123 -18.60 -6.81 -5.79
C TYR A 123 -18.98 -8.28 -5.87
N ALA A 124 -18.11 -9.14 -6.40
CA ALA A 124 -18.28 -10.60 -6.32
C ALA A 124 -17.88 -11.18 -4.96
N LEU A 125 -17.20 -10.40 -4.12
CA LEU A 125 -16.88 -10.77 -2.74
C LEU A 125 -18.15 -10.76 -1.88
N ASP A 126 -18.18 -11.55 -0.80
CA ASP A 126 -19.25 -11.45 0.18
C ASP A 126 -19.22 -10.09 0.90
N GLU A 127 -20.31 -9.77 1.60
CA GLU A 127 -20.47 -8.45 2.23
C GLU A 127 -19.39 -8.14 3.27
N LEU A 128 -18.97 -9.14 4.05
CA LEU A 128 -17.93 -8.97 5.05
C LEU A 128 -16.58 -8.71 4.39
N GLN A 129 -16.22 -9.47 3.38
CA GLN A 129 -15.00 -9.28 2.61
C GLN A 129 -14.95 -7.91 1.94
N GLN A 130 -16.08 -7.44 1.40
CA GLN A 130 -16.19 -6.08 0.84
C GLN A 130 -15.91 -5.00 1.90
N ARG A 131 -16.46 -5.14 3.11
CA ARG A 131 -16.22 -4.20 4.20
C ARG A 131 -14.75 -4.16 4.61
N ILE A 132 -14.13 -5.32 4.76
CA ILE A 132 -12.70 -5.42 5.12
C ILE A 132 -11.83 -4.82 4.01
N LEU A 133 -12.17 -5.06 2.75
CA LEU A 133 -11.43 -4.49 1.61
C LEU A 133 -11.55 -2.96 1.57
N ARG A 134 -12.76 -2.41 1.78
CA ARG A 134 -12.95 -0.95 1.88
C ARG A 134 -12.11 -0.35 2.99
N GLU A 135 -12.11 -0.96 4.15
CA GLU A 135 -11.31 -0.49 5.29
C GLU A 135 -9.82 -0.59 5.00
N SER A 136 -9.38 -1.65 4.34
CA SER A 136 -7.98 -1.79 3.90
C SER A 136 -7.56 -0.68 2.94
N PHE A 137 -8.41 -0.29 2.01
CA PHE A 137 -8.15 0.83 1.10
C PHE A 137 -8.19 2.18 1.81
N ARG A 138 -9.01 2.36 2.86
CA ARG A 138 -8.96 3.57 3.70
C ARG A 138 -7.64 3.67 4.46
N GLN A 139 -7.09 2.56 4.92
CA GLN A 139 -5.75 2.55 5.54
C GLN A 139 -4.67 2.97 4.53
N ALA A 140 -4.73 2.47 3.29
CA ALA A 140 -3.84 2.88 2.23
C ALA A 140 -3.97 4.39 1.92
N ASP A 141 -5.19 4.89 1.85
CA ASP A 141 -5.48 6.32 1.62
C ASP A 141 -4.91 7.19 2.76
N SER A 142 -5.10 6.78 4.00
CA SER A 142 -4.52 7.45 5.17
C SER A 142 -2.99 7.52 5.12
N LEU A 143 -2.34 6.44 4.70
CA LEU A 143 -0.88 6.42 4.49
C LEU A 143 -0.45 7.35 3.36
N GLN A 144 -1.20 7.40 2.25
CA GLN A 144 -0.92 8.31 1.15
C GLN A 144 -1.11 9.78 1.54
N GLU A 145 -2.15 10.11 2.30
CA GLU A 145 -2.35 11.46 2.83
C GLU A 145 -1.18 11.87 3.75
N ARG A 146 -0.70 10.97 4.59
CA ARG A 146 0.49 11.22 5.40
C ARG A 146 1.73 11.46 4.54
N LEU A 147 1.92 10.66 3.49
CA LEU A 147 3.04 10.81 2.55
C LEU A 147 2.99 12.18 1.84
N LYS A 148 1.79 12.62 1.44
CA LYS A 148 1.59 13.96 0.86
C LYS A 148 2.00 15.07 1.81
N LEU A 149 1.58 14.97 3.07
CA LEU A 149 1.92 15.97 4.10
C LEU A 149 3.42 16.05 4.35
N ASP A 150 4.11 14.93 4.33
CA ASP A 150 5.53 14.87 4.64
C ASP A 150 6.43 15.26 3.45
N TYR A 151 6.01 15.01 2.20
CA TYR A 151 6.88 15.13 1.02
C TYR A 151 6.34 15.98 -0.14
N LYS A 152 5.07 16.30 -0.17
CA LYS A 152 4.49 17.10 -1.26
C LYS A 152 4.27 18.55 -0.83
N ARG A 153 5.34 19.19 -0.46
CA ARG A 153 5.32 20.64 -0.16
C ARG A 153 5.82 21.43 -1.34
#